data_c9789811d91791664c05ebf47e3649c7
#
_entry.id   c9789811d91791664c05ebf47e3649c7
#
_cell.length_a   1.000
_cell.length_b   1.000
_cell.length_c   1.000
_cell.angle_alpha   90.00
_cell.angle_beta   90.00
_cell.angle_gamma   90.00
#
_symmetry.space_group_name_H-M   'P 1'
#
loop_
_entity.id
_entity.type
_entity.pdbx_description
1 polymer ?
#
loop_
_entity_poly.entity_id
_entity_poly.type
_entity_poly.pdbx_seq_one_letter_code
_entity_poly.pdbx_strand_id
1 'polypeptide(L)'
;YNEPEWGFPKGRRNIREDDLSCAIRECKEETGISKSDILLIKNILPYEEIFMGSNFKSYKHKYYLAYMDHKNDDMNFQTSEVSNMKWMTIDDCIKKIRPYNLERTEIIIKIEKMLNKYSLIL
;
A
#
# COMPACT_ATOMS: atom_id res chain seq x y z
N TYR A 1 -9.31 8.34 18.28
CA TYR A 1 -8.46 7.14 18.21
C TYR A 1 -7.15 7.38 18.95
N ASN A 2 -6.70 6.39 19.71
CA ASN A 2 -5.49 6.50 20.53
C ASN A 2 -4.19 6.26 19.77
N GLU A 3 -4.26 5.72 18.58
CA GLU A 3 -3.08 5.45 17.74
C GLU A 3 -3.24 6.08 16.36
N PRO A 4 -2.12 6.35 15.65
CA PRO A 4 -2.18 6.78 14.26
C PRO A 4 -2.90 5.77 13.38
N GLU A 5 -3.50 6.24 12.30
CA GLU A 5 -4.20 5.40 11.34
C GLU A 5 -3.23 4.46 10.62
N TRP A 6 -3.59 3.18 10.55
CA TRP A 6 -2.86 2.21 9.75
C TRP A 6 -3.20 2.36 8.27
N GLY A 7 -2.20 2.23 7.44
CA GLY A 7 -2.34 2.28 5.99
C GLY A 7 -1.15 1.64 5.30
N PHE A 8 -1.20 1.59 3.97
CA PHE A 8 -0.12 1.09 3.17
C PHE A 8 0.91 2.18 2.89
N PRO A 9 2.17 1.82 2.55
CA PRO A 9 3.14 2.82 2.14
C PRO A 9 2.60 3.66 0.98
N LYS A 10 2.66 4.98 1.10
CA LYS A 10 2.13 5.90 0.10
C LYS A 10 2.83 7.24 0.14
N GLY A 11 2.70 7.99 -0.91
CA GLY A 11 3.19 9.35 -0.96
C GLY A 11 2.80 10.04 -2.24
N ARG A 12 3.13 11.31 -2.33
CA ARG A 12 2.84 12.15 -3.47
C ARG A 12 3.90 12.01 -4.55
N ARG A 13 3.45 12.04 -5.80
CA ARG A 13 4.33 12.03 -6.94
C ARG A 13 5.13 13.33 -7.03
N ASN A 14 6.43 13.22 -7.30
CA ASN A 14 7.27 14.36 -7.62
C ASN A 14 7.00 14.84 -9.05
N ILE A 15 7.45 16.05 -9.36
CA ILE A 15 7.36 16.58 -10.72
C ILE A 15 8.12 15.63 -11.67
N ARG A 16 7.49 15.27 -12.78
CA ARG A 16 8.03 14.37 -13.84
C ARG A 16 8.25 12.91 -13.39
N GLU A 17 7.80 12.55 -12.22
CA GLU A 17 7.82 11.17 -11.74
C GLU A 17 6.53 10.47 -12.18
N ASP A 18 6.62 9.23 -12.69
CA ASP A 18 5.42 8.45 -12.97
C ASP A 18 4.88 7.79 -11.70
N ASP A 19 3.66 7.29 -11.77
CA ASP A 19 2.97 6.74 -10.60
C ASP A 19 3.68 5.52 -10.01
N LEU A 20 4.17 4.62 -10.86
CA LEU A 20 4.87 3.42 -10.39
C LEU A 20 6.20 3.76 -9.73
N SER A 21 6.97 4.67 -10.32
CA SER A 21 8.24 5.11 -9.72
C SER A 21 7.99 5.78 -8.37
N CYS A 22 6.92 6.55 -8.25
CA CYS A 22 6.50 7.15 -6.98
C CYS A 22 6.21 6.07 -5.93
N ALA A 23 5.43 5.05 -6.30
CA ALA A 23 5.08 3.97 -5.38
C ALA A 23 6.33 3.24 -4.87
N ILE A 24 7.27 2.95 -5.76
CA ILE A 24 8.53 2.27 -5.40
C ILE A 24 9.38 3.15 -4.50
N ARG A 25 9.51 4.42 -4.82
CA ARG A 25 10.30 5.38 -4.02
C ARG A 25 9.72 5.54 -2.62
N GLU A 26 8.42 5.78 -2.51
CA GLU A 26 7.76 5.97 -1.22
C GLU A 26 7.80 4.69 -0.37
N CYS A 27 7.65 3.54 -0.99
CA CYS A 27 7.80 2.26 -0.29
C CYS A 27 9.19 2.14 0.33
N LYS A 28 10.24 2.47 -0.42
CA LYS A 28 11.62 2.41 0.08
C LYS A 28 11.84 3.44 1.20
N GLU A 29 11.37 4.66 1.02
CA GLU A 29 11.54 5.71 2.03
C GLU A 29 10.84 5.35 3.34
N GLU A 30 9.64 4.80 3.27
CA GLU A 30 8.83 4.51 4.46
C GLU A 30 9.17 3.16 5.10
N THR A 31 9.55 2.16 4.31
CA THR A 31 9.72 0.78 4.82
C THR A 31 11.15 0.26 4.74
N GLY A 32 12.01 0.87 3.94
CA GLY A 32 13.34 0.33 3.66
C GLY A 32 13.35 -0.77 2.60
N ILE A 33 12.19 -1.18 2.09
CA ILE A 33 12.08 -2.19 1.04
C ILE A 33 12.38 -1.54 -0.31
N SER A 34 13.44 -2.00 -0.98
CA SER A 34 13.86 -1.44 -2.26
C SER A 34 13.28 -2.23 -3.43
N LYS A 35 13.41 -1.67 -4.63
CA LYS A 35 12.97 -2.31 -5.88
C LYS A 35 13.58 -3.70 -6.07
N SER A 36 14.82 -3.90 -5.62
CA SER A 36 15.49 -5.20 -5.75
C SER A 36 14.92 -6.27 -4.81
N ASP A 37 14.18 -5.87 -3.78
CA ASP A 37 13.59 -6.80 -2.82
C ASP A 37 12.24 -7.34 -3.25
N ILE A 38 11.63 -6.76 -4.29
CA ILE A 38 10.26 -7.06 -4.68
C ILE A 38 10.16 -7.42 -6.17
N LEU A 39 9.10 -8.16 -6.51
CA LEU A 39 8.71 -8.45 -7.88
C LEU A 39 7.31 -7.88 -8.13
N LEU A 40 7.21 -6.95 -9.07
CA LEU A 40 5.91 -6.38 -9.43
C LEU A 40 5.07 -7.42 -10.15
N ILE A 41 3.79 -7.47 -9.81
CA ILE A 41 2.83 -8.35 -10.47
C ILE A 41 2.39 -7.69 -11.77
N LYS A 42 2.69 -8.35 -12.91
CA LYS A 42 2.59 -7.74 -14.24
C LYS A 42 1.23 -7.88 -14.92
N ASN A 43 0.43 -8.86 -14.53
CA ASN A 43 -0.85 -9.15 -15.18
C ASN A 43 -2.05 -8.53 -14.48
N ILE A 44 -1.83 -7.54 -13.62
CA ILE A 44 -2.89 -6.89 -12.85
C ILE A 44 -2.70 -5.39 -12.96
N LEU A 45 -3.80 -4.69 -13.27
CA LEU A 45 -3.83 -3.24 -13.23
C LEU A 45 -3.83 -2.75 -11.78
N PRO A 46 -3.27 -1.56 -11.50
CA PRO A 46 -3.30 -1.01 -10.15
C PRO A 46 -4.75 -0.78 -9.68
N TYR A 47 -4.98 -0.97 -8.40
CA TYR A 47 -6.26 -0.65 -7.76
C TYR A 47 -6.32 0.84 -7.48
N GLU A 48 -7.50 1.43 -7.60
CA GLU A 48 -7.68 2.85 -7.37
C GLU A 48 -8.67 3.10 -6.22
N GLU A 49 -8.30 4.01 -5.33
CA GLU A 49 -9.15 4.51 -4.27
C GLU A 49 -9.37 6.00 -4.51
N ILE A 50 -10.63 6.43 -4.55
CA ILE A 50 -10.97 7.85 -4.70
C ILE A 50 -11.71 8.28 -3.44
N PHE A 51 -11.27 9.37 -2.84
CA PHE A 51 -11.91 9.89 -1.64
C PHE A 51 -11.82 11.41 -1.59
N MET A 52 -12.69 12.01 -0.78
CA MET A 52 -12.66 13.45 -0.54
C MET A 52 -11.99 13.73 0.79
N GLY A 53 -10.97 14.58 0.77
CA GLY A 53 -10.30 15.02 1.99
C GLY A 53 -11.11 16.06 2.76
N SER A 54 -10.66 16.35 3.98
CA SER A 54 -11.30 17.37 4.84
C SER A 54 -11.27 18.78 4.24
N ASN A 55 -10.39 19.03 3.28
CA ASN A 55 -10.28 20.30 2.56
C ASN A 55 -11.22 20.35 1.33
N PHE A 56 -12.14 19.41 1.19
CA PHE A 56 -13.08 19.27 0.05
C PHE A 56 -12.42 19.06 -1.31
N LYS A 57 -11.16 18.60 -1.33
CA LYS A 57 -10.49 18.18 -2.55
C LYS A 57 -10.59 16.68 -2.72
N SER A 58 -10.77 16.24 -3.98
CA SER A 58 -10.73 14.82 -4.31
C SER A 58 -9.29 14.34 -4.41
N TYR A 59 -9.05 13.15 -3.88
CA TYR A 59 -7.75 12.48 -3.94
C TYR A 59 -7.92 11.10 -4.57
N LYS A 60 -6.89 10.68 -5.34
CA LYS A 60 -6.83 9.34 -5.91
C LYS A 60 -5.55 8.67 -5.44
N HIS A 61 -5.70 7.49 -4.86
CA HIS A 61 -4.56 6.62 -4.55
C HIS A 61 -4.55 5.44 -5.52
N LYS A 62 -3.39 5.15 -6.10
CA LYS A 62 -3.17 3.95 -6.91
C LYS A 62 -2.34 2.96 -6.10
N TYR A 63 -2.83 1.72 -6.02
CA TYR A 63 -2.16 0.65 -5.30
C TYR A 63 -1.60 -0.36 -6.29
N TYR A 64 -0.29 -0.52 -6.26
CA TYR A 64 0.42 -1.53 -7.04
C TYR A 64 0.68 -2.74 -6.17
N LEU A 65 0.52 -3.94 -6.73
CA LEU A 65 0.83 -5.18 -6.03
C LEU A 65 2.22 -5.65 -6.38
N ALA A 66 2.95 -6.08 -5.36
CA ALA A 66 4.26 -6.67 -5.52
C ALA A 66 4.38 -7.89 -4.63
N TYR A 67 5.20 -8.84 -5.07
CA TYR A 67 5.53 -10.03 -4.31
C TYR A 67 6.88 -9.86 -3.64
N MET A 68 6.99 -10.30 -2.40
CA MET A 68 8.23 -10.36 -1.65
C MET A 68 8.41 -11.77 -1.10
N ASP A 69 9.53 -12.40 -1.43
CA ASP A 69 9.74 -13.83 -1.17
C ASP A 69 9.78 -14.18 0.32
N HIS A 70 10.28 -13.26 1.14
CA HIS A 70 10.33 -13.46 2.58
C HIS A 70 10.14 -12.13 3.30
N LYS A 71 9.68 -12.22 4.55
CA LYS A 71 9.52 -11.05 5.39
C LYS A 71 10.87 -10.64 5.96
N ASN A 72 11.14 -9.35 5.89
CA ASN A 72 12.28 -8.78 6.58
C ASN A 72 11.80 -8.10 7.85
N ASP A 73 12.08 -8.71 9.01
CA ASP A 73 11.68 -8.16 10.30
C ASP A 73 12.53 -6.97 10.72
N ASP A 74 13.69 -6.78 10.08
CA ASP A 74 14.60 -5.68 10.35
C ASP A 74 14.38 -4.49 9.40
N MET A 75 13.13 -4.22 9.06
CA MET A 75 12.80 -3.09 8.19
C MET A 75 13.17 -1.76 8.82
N ASN A 76 13.90 -0.94 8.07
CA ASN A 76 14.23 0.41 8.46
C ASN A 76 13.17 1.38 7.95
N PHE A 77 12.55 2.11 8.85
CA PHE A 77 11.55 3.10 8.46
C PHE A 77 11.89 4.47 9.02
N GLN A 78 11.34 5.50 8.37
CA GLN A 78 11.54 6.88 8.81
C GLN A 78 10.64 7.19 10.01
N THR A 79 11.22 7.24 11.20
CA THR A 79 10.48 7.48 12.44
C THR A 79 9.80 8.85 12.49
N SER A 80 10.24 9.79 11.66
CA SER A 80 9.60 11.11 11.55
C SER A 80 8.25 11.08 10.81
N GLU A 81 8.06 10.08 9.93
CA GLU A 81 6.85 9.96 9.10
C GLU A 81 6.04 8.71 9.46
N VAL A 82 6.72 7.66 9.92
CA VAL A 82 6.12 6.35 10.17
C VAL A 82 6.34 5.99 11.63
N SER A 83 5.27 5.86 12.40
CA SER A 83 5.35 5.52 13.81
C SER A 83 5.50 4.01 14.06
N ASN A 84 5.06 3.18 13.13
CA ASN A 84 5.20 1.71 13.22
C ASN A 84 4.99 1.06 11.85
N MET A 85 5.61 -0.11 11.66
CA MET A 85 5.42 -0.96 10.49
C MET A 85 5.23 -2.39 10.92
N LYS A 86 4.36 -3.12 10.18
CA LYS A 86 4.08 -4.51 10.51
C LYS A 86 3.55 -5.26 9.28
N TRP A 87 4.05 -6.48 9.08
CA TRP A 87 3.43 -7.43 8.18
C TRP A 87 2.14 -7.95 8.83
N MET A 88 1.07 -8.01 8.05
CA MET A 88 -0.24 -8.43 8.55
C MET A 88 -0.90 -9.38 7.56
N THR A 89 -1.71 -10.30 8.09
CA THR A 89 -2.65 -11.06 7.25
C THR A 89 -3.73 -10.11 6.70
N ILE A 90 -4.43 -10.56 5.68
CA ILE A 90 -5.55 -9.77 5.11
C ILE A 90 -6.60 -9.49 6.17
N ASP A 91 -6.95 -10.49 6.98
CA ASP A 91 -7.93 -10.30 8.05
C ASP A 91 -7.49 -9.26 9.07
N ASP A 92 -6.22 -9.27 9.46
CA ASP A 92 -5.69 -8.28 10.39
C ASP A 92 -5.65 -6.89 9.77
N CYS A 93 -5.34 -6.78 8.49
CA CYS A 93 -5.39 -5.49 7.77
C CYS A 93 -6.80 -4.91 7.82
N ILE A 94 -7.82 -5.71 7.54
CA ILE A 94 -9.21 -5.26 7.56
C ILE A 94 -9.60 -4.76 8.95
N LYS A 95 -9.18 -5.45 10.00
CA LYS A 95 -9.44 -5.04 11.39
C LYS A 95 -8.75 -3.73 11.76
N LYS A 96 -7.60 -3.45 11.18
CA LYS A 96 -6.81 -2.25 11.49
C LYS A 96 -7.26 -1.02 10.69
N ILE A 97 -7.92 -1.20 9.57
CA ILE A 97 -8.46 -0.09 8.79
C ILE A 97 -9.65 0.50 9.54
N ARG A 98 -9.68 1.82 9.64
CA ARG A 98 -10.78 2.50 10.32
C ARG A 98 -12.09 2.30 9.57
N PRO A 99 -13.20 2.08 10.28
CA PRO A 99 -14.49 1.74 9.65
C PRO A 99 -14.98 2.73 8.60
N TYR A 100 -14.60 4.00 8.70
CA TYR A 100 -15.03 4.98 7.70
C TYR A 100 -14.27 4.89 6.36
N ASN A 101 -13.19 4.11 6.28
CA ASN A 101 -12.42 3.90 5.04
C ASN A 101 -12.95 2.69 4.26
N LEU A 102 -14.22 2.79 3.82
CA LEU A 102 -14.90 1.69 3.12
C LEU A 102 -14.22 1.31 1.81
N GLU A 103 -13.76 2.30 1.02
CA GLU A 103 -13.11 2.07 -0.26
C GLU A 103 -11.82 1.28 -0.09
N ARG A 104 -11.05 1.57 0.95
CA ARG A 104 -9.80 0.85 1.24
C ARG A 104 -10.09 -0.60 1.62
N THR A 105 -11.09 -0.84 2.43
CA THR A 105 -11.52 -2.19 2.80
C THR A 105 -11.96 -2.97 1.56
N GLU A 106 -12.71 -2.35 0.66
CA GLU A 106 -13.15 -2.98 -0.59
C GLU A 106 -11.97 -3.38 -1.49
N ILE A 107 -10.94 -2.54 -1.56
CA ILE A 107 -9.73 -2.86 -2.34
C ILE A 107 -9.06 -4.11 -1.79
N ILE A 108 -8.91 -4.22 -0.48
CA ILE A 108 -8.30 -5.41 0.14
C ILE A 108 -9.12 -6.66 -0.15
N ILE A 109 -10.43 -6.58 -0.06
CA ILE A 109 -11.32 -7.71 -0.37
C ILE A 109 -11.19 -8.10 -1.85
N LYS A 110 -11.11 -7.15 -2.75
CA LYS A 110 -10.90 -7.44 -4.19
C LYS A 110 -9.57 -8.12 -4.44
N ILE A 111 -8.52 -7.68 -3.75
CA ILE A 111 -7.19 -8.30 -3.85
C ILE A 111 -7.24 -9.74 -3.36
N GLU A 112 -7.88 -10.01 -2.23
CA GLU A 112 -8.04 -11.37 -1.70
C GLU A 112 -8.75 -12.29 -2.70
N LYS A 113 -9.86 -11.82 -3.26
CA LYS A 113 -10.61 -12.59 -4.27
C LYS A 113 -9.78 -12.87 -5.51
N MET A 114 -9.01 -11.89 -5.95
CA MET A 114 -8.15 -12.04 -7.11
C MET A 114 -7.05 -13.07 -6.85
N LEU A 115 -6.40 -13.02 -5.70
CA LEU A 115 -5.33 -13.97 -5.32
C LEU A 115 -5.85 -15.40 -5.26
N ASN A 116 -7.10 -15.61 -4.87
CA ASN A 116 -7.70 -16.93 -4.81
C ASN A 116 -8.18 -17.47 -6.17
N LYS A 117 -8.29 -16.59 -7.16
CA LYS A 117 -8.92 -16.91 -8.45
C LYS A 117 -7.96 -16.98 -9.63
N TYR A 118 -6.88 -16.23 -9.60
CA TYR A 118 -5.95 -16.07 -10.72
C TYR A 118 -4.53 -16.43 -10.35
N SER A 119 -3.78 -16.92 -11.34
CA SER A 119 -2.34 -17.08 -11.20
C SER A 119 -1.63 -15.75 -11.48
N LEU A 120 -0.59 -15.47 -10.73
CA LEU A 120 0.19 -14.23 -10.85
C LEU A 120 1.34 -14.40 -11.84
N ILE A 121 1.66 -13.34 -12.57
CA ILE A 121 2.84 -13.24 -13.43
C ILE A 121 3.81 -12.26 -12.78
N LEU A 122 4.93 -12.76 -12.38
CA LEU A 122 5.98 -11.99 -11.70
C LEU A 122 7.03 -11.46 -12.67
#